data_20dd7eaf88388b755859cdb4000a9360
#
_entry.id   20dd7eaf88388b755859cdb4000a9360
#
_cell.length_a   1.000
_cell.length_b   1.000
_cell.length_c   1.000
_cell.angle_alpha   90.00
_cell.angle_beta   90.00
_cell.angle_gamma   90.00
#
_symmetry.space_group_name_H-M   'P 1'
#
loop_
_entity.id
_entity.type
_entity.pdbx_description
1 polymer ?
#
loop_
_entity_poly.entity_id
_entity_poly.type
_entity_poly.pdbx_seq_one_letter_code
_entity_poly.pdbx_strand_id
1 'polypeptide(L)'
;MLKLYVMTIRPIVIHGDPVLHNPTEPVTEAIDSPELQELIADMHETMDAAHGVGLAANQVGVNKRLFVYHCPDTDGPDGTELPEGGMRRGCVINPILETSEIPETMPADDGTEDEGCLSVPGEGFPTGRADWARVTGKNEKGEDISIEGYGFFARMLQHETGHLDGFVYTDVLTGRYKRQAKKTIKRNGWTEAGLTWLPGEDEDPFGHDD
;
A
#
# COMPACT_ATOMS: atom_id res chain seq x y z
N MET A 1 -10.26 7.73 30.75
CA MET A 1 -11.24 6.66 30.40
C MET A 1 -10.78 6.15 29.02
N LEU A 2 -10.15 4.96 28.95
CA LEU A 2 -9.80 4.36 27.66
C LEU A 2 -11.11 4.10 26.90
N LYS A 3 -11.30 4.79 25.78
CA LYS A 3 -12.32 4.41 24.81
C LYS A 3 -11.83 3.10 24.16
N LEU A 4 -12.53 2.01 24.41
CA LEU A 4 -12.38 0.80 23.57
C LEU A 4 -12.98 1.18 22.21
N TYR A 5 -12.13 1.40 21.23
CA TYR A 5 -12.57 1.43 19.82
C TYR A 5 -12.87 -0.02 19.45
N VAL A 6 -14.06 -0.27 18.95
CA VAL A 6 -14.35 -1.53 18.25
C VAL A 6 -13.70 -1.38 16.88
N MET A 7 -12.56 -2.01 16.66
CA MET A 7 -11.90 -2.05 15.36
C MET A 7 -12.82 -2.75 14.35
N THR A 8 -12.95 -2.19 13.17
CA THR A 8 -13.84 -2.66 12.11
C THR A 8 -13.04 -2.90 10.85
N ILE A 9 -13.14 -4.10 10.29
CA ILE A 9 -12.59 -4.39 8.96
C ILE A 9 -13.40 -3.60 7.93
N ARG A 10 -12.70 -2.87 7.07
CA ARG A 10 -13.30 -2.03 6.03
C ARG A 10 -13.25 -2.72 4.68
N PRO A 11 -14.29 -2.52 3.83
CA PRO A 11 -14.21 -2.98 2.45
C PRO A 11 -13.04 -2.31 1.72
N ILE A 12 -12.30 -3.10 0.94
CA ILE A 12 -11.22 -2.61 0.08
C ILE A 12 -11.78 -2.34 -1.31
N VAL A 13 -11.61 -1.14 -1.82
CA VAL A 13 -12.06 -0.74 -3.15
C VAL A 13 -11.17 -1.33 -4.23
N ILE A 14 -11.78 -1.74 -5.34
CA ILE A 14 -11.10 -2.35 -6.50
C ILE A 14 -10.72 -1.27 -7.52
N HIS A 15 -9.71 -1.55 -8.30
CA HIS A 15 -9.00 -0.72 -9.28
C HIS A 15 -9.85 0.35 -10.00
N GLY A 16 -11.09 0.06 -10.41
CA GLY A 16 -11.92 0.99 -11.18
C GLY A 16 -12.50 2.16 -10.39
N ASP A 17 -12.33 2.17 -9.07
CA ASP A 17 -12.88 3.23 -8.25
C ASP A 17 -12.08 4.54 -8.40
N PRO A 18 -12.76 5.69 -8.68
CA PRO A 18 -12.11 6.97 -8.87
C PRO A 18 -11.25 7.45 -7.69
N VAL A 19 -11.52 6.98 -6.46
CA VAL A 19 -10.73 7.36 -5.28
C VAL A 19 -9.28 6.89 -5.36
N LEU A 20 -9.01 5.83 -6.15
CA LEU A 20 -7.65 5.30 -6.38
C LEU A 20 -6.86 6.08 -7.43
N HIS A 21 -7.54 6.88 -8.26
CA HIS A 21 -6.95 7.55 -9.43
C HIS A 21 -6.90 9.08 -9.29
N ASN A 22 -7.06 9.57 -8.07
CA ASN A 22 -6.92 10.99 -7.76
C ASN A 22 -6.01 11.16 -6.54
N PRO A 23 -5.16 12.21 -6.52
CA PRO A 23 -4.37 12.52 -5.34
C PRO A 23 -5.26 12.72 -4.12
N THR A 24 -4.82 12.17 -2.99
CA THR A 24 -5.55 12.28 -1.73
C THR A 24 -5.36 13.65 -1.07
N GLU A 25 -6.36 14.06 -0.29
CA GLU A 25 -6.30 15.31 0.46
C GLU A 25 -5.39 15.19 1.70
N PRO A 26 -4.57 16.20 1.99
CA PRO A 26 -3.77 16.22 3.20
C PRO A 26 -4.65 16.11 4.46
N VAL A 27 -4.17 15.37 5.44
CA VAL A 27 -4.76 15.36 6.79
C VAL A 27 -4.46 16.69 7.46
N THR A 28 -5.48 17.48 7.75
CA THR A 28 -5.40 18.82 8.36
C THR A 28 -6.05 18.90 9.73
N GLU A 29 -6.87 17.91 10.08
CA GLU A 29 -7.46 17.79 11.41
C GLU A 29 -6.42 17.43 12.48
N ALA A 30 -6.82 17.56 13.75
CA ALA A 30 -5.98 17.14 14.87
C ALA A 30 -5.68 15.65 14.79
N ILE A 31 -4.42 15.26 14.91
CA ILE A 31 -3.99 13.86 14.77
C ILE A 31 -4.59 12.98 15.87
N ASP A 32 -4.81 13.54 17.06
CA ASP A 32 -5.47 12.86 18.18
C ASP A 32 -7.01 12.89 18.11
N SER A 33 -7.59 13.34 16.98
CA SER A 33 -9.04 13.29 16.79
C SER A 33 -9.54 11.83 16.84
N PRO A 34 -10.66 11.58 17.52
CA PRO A 34 -11.20 10.22 17.63
C PRO A 34 -11.44 9.55 16.27
N GLU A 35 -11.91 10.32 15.30
CA GLU A 35 -12.24 9.85 13.95
C GLU A 35 -11.01 9.41 13.16
N LEU A 36 -9.89 10.16 13.29
CA LEU A 36 -8.63 9.78 12.63
C LEU A 36 -7.99 8.58 13.31
N GLN A 37 -8.00 8.51 14.64
CA GLN A 37 -7.47 7.39 15.39
C GLN A 37 -8.27 6.09 15.13
N GLU A 38 -9.60 6.18 15.01
CA GLU A 38 -10.46 5.08 14.62
C GLU A 38 -10.14 4.60 13.19
N LEU A 39 -10.00 5.52 12.24
CA LEU A 39 -9.61 5.18 10.86
C LEU A 39 -8.27 4.43 10.82
N ILE A 40 -7.24 4.92 11.54
CA ILE A 40 -5.92 4.28 11.58
C ILE A 40 -6.02 2.87 12.17
N ALA A 41 -6.79 2.70 13.25
CA ALA A 41 -7.01 1.40 13.89
C ALA A 41 -7.73 0.41 12.94
N ASP A 42 -8.80 0.85 12.28
CA ASP A 42 -9.55 0.06 11.30
C ASP A 42 -8.68 -0.32 10.09
N MET A 43 -7.83 0.61 9.62
CA MET A 43 -6.90 0.32 8.51
C MET A 43 -5.87 -0.74 8.88
N HIS A 44 -5.35 -0.72 10.11
CA HIS A 44 -4.45 -1.78 10.58
C HIS A 44 -5.15 -3.13 10.64
N GLU A 45 -6.38 -3.19 11.18
CA GLU A 45 -7.18 -4.42 11.25
C GLU A 45 -7.52 -4.95 9.86
N THR A 46 -7.92 -4.05 8.95
CA THR A 46 -8.21 -4.40 7.55
C THR A 46 -6.99 -4.94 6.83
N MET A 47 -5.83 -4.30 7.01
CA MET A 47 -4.56 -4.74 6.42
C MET A 47 -4.16 -6.13 6.92
N ASP A 48 -4.25 -6.36 8.23
CA ASP A 48 -3.92 -7.65 8.84
C ASP A 48 -4.88 -8.76 8.36
N ALA A 49 -6.18 -8.48 8.30
CA ALA A 49 -7.18 -9.41 7.80
C ALA A 49 -7.04 -9.72 6.30
N ALA A 50 -6.48 -8.79 5.54
CA ALA A 50 -6.18 -8.96 4.11
C ALA A 50 -4.79 -9.56 3.85
N HIS A 51 -4.03 -9.92 4.89
CA HIS A 51 -2.62 -10.36 4.80
C HIS A 51 -1.73 -9.38 4.03
N GLY A 52 -2.07 -8.08 4.06
CA GLY A 52 -1.32 -7.02 3.40
C GLY A 52 -0.10 -6.56 4.19
N VAL A 53 0.89 -6.02 3.49
CA VAL A 53 2.09 -5.41 4.10
C VAL A 53 1.99 -3.89 4.20
N GLY A 54 1.04 -3.29 3.49
CA GLY A 54 0.70 -1.87 3.50
C GLY A 54 -0.77 -1.66 3.10
N LEU A 55 -1.34 -0.52 3.50
CA LEU A 55 -2.69 -0.12 3.13
C LEU A 55 -2.83 1.41 3.19
N ALA A 56 -3.14 2.02 2.06
CA ALA A 56 -3.41 3.44 1.95
C ALA A 56 -4.90 3.76 2.22
N ALA A 57 -5.19 4.94 2.75
CA ALA A 57 -6.56 5.31 3.14
C ALA A 57 -7.54 5.32 1.97
N ASN A 58 -7.10 5.68 0.75
CA ASN A 58 -7.96 5.64 -0.42
C ASN A 58 -8.34 4.22 -0.85
N GLN A 59 -7.57 3.18 -0.48
CA GLN A 59 -7.95 1.79 -0.70
C GLN A 59 -9.13 1.33 0.17
N VAL A 60 -9.43 2.02 1.25
CA VAL A 60 -10.65 1.83 2.04
C VAL A 60 -11.68 2.94 1.80
N GLY A 61 -11.61 3.61 0.65
CA GLY A 61 -12.58 4.61 0.20
C GLY A 61 -12.46 5.97 0.89
N VAL A 62 -11.38 6.23 1.65
CA VAL A 62 -11.19 7.48 2.41
C VAL A 62 -10.17 8.38 1.73
N ASN A 63 -10.60 9.56 1.27
CA ASN A 63 -9.73 10.53 0.60
C ASN A 63 -8.87 11.31 1.61
N LYS A 64 -7.91 10.63 2.25
CA LYS A 64 -6.94 11.22 3.20
C LYS A 64 -5.53 10.74 2.89
N ARG A 65 -4.54 11.64 3.04
CA ARG A 65 -3.13 11.34 2.77
C ARG A 65 -2.47 10.67 3.96
N LEU A 66 -2.75 9.37 4.14
CA LEU A 66 -2.09 8.50 5.12
C LEU A 66 -2.09 7.04 4.66
N PHE A 67 -1.12 6.27 5.14
CA PHE A 67 -1.08 4.82 5.01
C PHE A 67 -0.62 4.16 6.30
N VAL A 68 -0.98 2.89 6.47
CA VAL A 68 -0.46 2.01 7.52
C VAL A 68 0.40 0.91 6.89
N TYR A 69 1.31 0.34 7.66
CA TYR A 69 2.17 -0.74 7.19
C TYR A 69 2.50 -1.75 8.30
N HIS A 70 2.73 -3.00 7.90
CA HIS A 70 3.31 -4.08 8.69
C HIS A 70 4.13 -4.94 7.73
N CYS A 71 5.39 -4.55 7.53
CA CYS A 71 6.22 -4.98 6.42
C CYS A 71 7.58 -5.46 6.90
N PRO A 72 8.13 -6.55 6.32
CA PRO A 72 9.51 -6.93 6.58
C PRO A 72 10.48 -5.86 6.08
N ASP A 73 11.51 -5.59 6.89
CA ASP A 73 12.65 -4.72 6.58
C ASP A 73 13.90 -5.54 6.79
N THR A 74 14.23 -6.36 5.81
CA THR A 74 15.31 -7.35 5.84
C THR A 74 16.41 -7.05 4.85
N ASP A 75 16.13 -6.16 3.89
CA ASP A 75 17.04 -5.86 2.79
C ASP A 75 17.90 -4.63 3.13
N GLY A 76 19.19 -4.76 2.89
CA GLY A 76 20.15 -3.68 2.98
C GLY A 76 20.60 -3.19 1.58
N PRO A 77 21.56 -2.25 1.53
CA PRO A 77 22.11 -1.76 0.27
C PRO A 77 22.63 -2.89 -0.61
N ASP A 78 22.45 -2.75 -1.95
CA ASP A 78 22.96 -3.68 -2.96
C ASP A 78 22.47 -5.14 -2.78
N GLY A 79 21.26 -5.33 -2.23
CA GLY A 79 20.66 -6.64 -2.01
C GLY A 79 21.32 -7.44 -0.87
N THR A 80 22.05 -6.78 0.01
CA THR A 80 22.57 -7.43 1.22
C THR A 80 21.45 -7.62 2.23
N GLU A 81 21.53 -8.68 3.03
CA GLU A 81 20.58 -8.91 4.13
C GLU A 81 21.00 -8.08 5.37
N LEU A 82 20.02 -7.44 6.00
CA LEU A 82 20.25 -6.72 7.25
C LEU A 82 20.40 -7.71 8.42
N PRO A 83 21.52 -7.68 9.19
CA PRO A 83 21.75 -8.63 10.28
C PRO A 83 20.70 -8.61 11.39
N GLU A 84 20.03 -7.49 11.59
CA GLU A 84 18.99 -7.27 12.58
C GLU A 84 17.65 -6.87 11.92
N GLY A 85 17.45 -7.28 10.65
CA GLY A 85 16.21 -7.05 9.94
C GLY A 85 15.01 -7.71 10.65
N GLY A 86 13.84 -7.13 10.48
CA GLY A 86 12.61 -7.63 11.11
C GLY A 86 11.36 -6.98 10.59
N MET A 87 10.23 -7.28 11.24
CA MET A 87 8.95 -6.65 10.90
C MET A 87 8.88 -5.24 11.46
N ARG A 88 8.53 -4.27 10.62
CA ARG A 88 8.23 -2.89 11.02
C ARG A 88 6.75 -2.62 10.84
N ARG A 89 6.15 -1.98 11.84
CA ARG A 89 4.73 -1.61 11.85
C ARG A 89 4.56 -0.14 12.20
N GLY A 90 3.66 0.55 11.54
CA GLY A 90 3.38 1.95 11.83
C GLY A 90 2.36 2.58 10.91
N CYS A 91 2.21 3.90 11.08
CA CYS A 91 1.38 4.77 10.26
C CYS A 91 2.22 5.96 9.80
N VAL A 92 1.98 6.41 8.58
CA VAL A 92 2.56 7.66 8.06
C VAL A 92 1.45 8.58 7.58
N ILE A 93 1.38 9.75 8.18
CA ILE A 93 0.41 10.80 7.87
C ILE A 93 1.12 11.90 7.10
N ASN A 94 0.54 12.33 5.97
CA ASN A 94 1.09 13.32 5.04
C ASN A 94 2.51 12.95 4.56
N PRO A 95 2.71 11.74 4.01
CA PRO A 95 4.03 11.29 3.57
C PRO A 95 4.58 12.16 2.43
N ILE A 96 5.92 12.36 2.50
CA ILE A 96 6.74 12.87 1.41
C ILE A 96 7.77 11.79 1.09
N LEU A 97 7.78 11.32 -0.17
CA LEU A 97 8.64 10.24 -0.65
C LEU A 97 9.90 10.79 -1.32
N GLU A 98 11.04 10.19 -1.00
CA GLU A 98 12.30 10.32 -1.73
C GLU A 98 12.78 8.93 -2.13
N THR A 99 13.37 8.78 -3.33
CA THR A 99 13.87 7.50 -3.83
C THR A 99 15.22 7.63 -4.50
N SER A 100 15.96 6.52 -4.61
CA SER A 100 17.02 6.38 -5.60
C SER A 100 16.44 6.38 -7.03
N GLU A 101 17.31 6.31 -8.04
CA GLU A 101 16.86 6.17 -9.42
C GLU A 101 16.14 4.83 -9.62
N ILE A 102 15.04 4.88 -10.39
CA ILE A 102 14.34 3.66 -10.82
C ILE A 102 15.12 3.10 -12.03
N PRO A 103 15.51 1.81 -12.02
CA PRO A 103 16.20 1.22 -13.15
C PRO A 103 15.41 1.35 -14.45
N GLU A 104 16.08 1.77 -15.53
CA GLU A 104 15.46 1.85 -16.86
C GLU A 104 15.27 0.48 -17.53
N THR A 105 15.82 -0.58 -16.95
CA THR A 105 15.68 -1.95 -17.43
C THR A 105 14.28 -2.50 -17.17
N MET A 106 13.84 -3.42 -18.02
CA MET A 106 12.60 -4.16 -17.76
C MET A 106 12.76 -4.98 -16.47
N PRO A 107 11.76 -4.97 -15.59
CA PRO A 107 11.78 -5.83 -14.41
C PRO A 107 11.95 -7.31 -14.76
N ALA A 108 12.56 -8.07 -13.87
CA ALA A 108 12.74 -9.51 -14.02
C ALA A 108 11.38 -10.23 -14.08
N ASP A 109 11.33 -11.36 -14.81
CA ASP A 109 10.13 -12.19 -14.99
C ASP A 109 10.35 -13.55 -14.29
N ASP A 110 10.94 -13.50 -13.12
CA ASP A 110 11.25 -14.67 -12.29
C ASP A 110 10.54 -14.65 -10.92
N GLY A 111 9.63 -13.69 -10.75
CA GLY A 111 8.84 -13.47 -9.54
C GLY A 111 9.52 -12.59 -8.48
N THR A 112 10.82 -12.26 -8.63
CA THR A 112 11.53 -11.46 -7.62
C THR A 112 11.11 -10.00 -7.58
N GLU A 113 10.60 -9.49 -8.69
CA GLU A 113 10.14 -8.10 -8.82
C GLU A 113 8.61 -7.99 -8.97
N ASP A 114 7.88 -9.08 -8.69
CA ASP A 114 6.43 -9.06 -8.71
C ASP A 114 5.87 -8.18 -7.59
N GLU A 115 4.90 -7.37 -7.95
CA GLU A 115 4.16 -6.51 -7.04
C GLU A 115 2.68 -6.80 -7.16
N GLY A 116 2.03 -7.05 -6.03
CA GLY A 116 0.58 -7.19 -5.90
C GLY A 116 -0.03 -5.96 -5.24
N CYS A 117 -1.35 -5.88 -5.26
CA CYS A 117 -2.10 -4.81 -4.60
C CYS A 117 -3.45 -5.33 -4.12
N LEU A 118 -3.84 -4.98 -2.90
CA LEU A 118 -5.16 -5.35 -2.35
C LEU A 118 -6.33 -4.79 -3.19
N SER A 119 -6.10 -3.72 -3.95
CA SER A 119 -7.06 -3.14 -4.90
C SER A 119 -7.01 -3.77 -6.31
N VAL A 120 -6.14 -4.77 -6.53
CA VAL A 120 -6.03 -5.58 -7.76
C VAL A 120 -6.01 -7.06 -7.36
N PRO A 121 -7.14 -7.61 -6.90
CA PRO A 121 -7.22 -8.88 -6.20
C PRO A 121 -6.62 -10.06 -6.96
N GLY A 122 -5.70 -10.82 -6.33
CA GLY A 122 -5.13 -12.05 -6.86
C GLY A 122 -4.18 -11.92 -8.05
N GLU A 123 -3.82 -10.70 -8.43
CA GLU A 123 -2.95 -10.47 -9.59
C GLU A 123 -1.67 -9.74 -9.17
N GLY A 124 -0.54 -10.20 -9.71
CA GLY A 124 0.77 -9.60 -9.54
C GLY A 124 1.47 -9.41 -10.87
N PHE A 125 2.30 -8.36 -10.99
CA PHE A 125 3.07 -8.09 -12.20
C PHE A 125 4.46 -7.56 -11.85
N PRO A 126 5.50 -7.95 -12.60
CA PRO A 126 6.84 -7.41 -12.44
C PRO A 126 6.82 -5.88 -12.58
N THR A 127 7.26 -5.19 -11.51
CA THR A 127 7.17 -3.74 -11.37
C THR A 127 8.52 -3.15 -11.02
N GLY A 128 9.04 -2.27 -11.88
CA GLY A 128 10.29 -1.54 -11.62
C GLY A 128 10.11 -0.55 -10.48
N ARG A 129 10.96 -0.64 -9.47
CA ARG A 129 11.01 0.27 -8.32
C ARG A 129 12.44 0.68 -8.04
N ALA A 130 12.58 1.83 -7.37
CA ALA A 130 13.86 2.22 -6.79
C ALA A 130 14.24 1.24 -5.68
N ASP A 131 15.52 0.91 -5.58
CA ASP A 131 16.05 0.00 -4.55
C ASP A 131 16.03 0.62 -3.14
N TRP A 132 16.16 1.94 -3.04
CA TRP A 132 16.07 2.69 -1.79
C TRP A 132 14.92 3.69 -1.83
N ALA A 133 14.22 3.80 -0.71
CA ALA A 133 13.20 4.82 -0.50
C ALA A 133 13.24 5.35 0.93
N ARG A 134 12.90 6.63 1.09
CA ARG A 134 12.66 7.30 2.36
C ARG A 134 11.33 8.03 2.33
N VAL A 135 10.59 7.91 3.41
CA VAL A 135 9.35 8.66 3.62
C VAL A 135 9.49 9.48 4.90
N THR A 136 9.18 10.77 4.82
CA THR A 136 9.01 11.66 5.97
C THR A 136 7.54 12.00 6.14
N GLY A 137 7.10 12.24 7.37
CA GLY A 137 5.71 12.56 7.69
C GLY A 137 5.50 12.58 9.20
N LYS A 138 4.26 12.33 9.63
CA LYS A 138 3.94 12.19 11.06
C LYS A 138 3.41 10.79 11.35
N ASN A 139 3.67 10.29 12.57
CA ASN A 139 3.05 9.05 13.04
C ASN A 139 1.66 9.32 13.65
N GLU A 140 1.00 8.28 14.14
CA GLU A 140 -0.31 8.32 14.78
C GLU A 140 -0.35 9.12 16.10
N LYS A 141 0.83 9.51 16.63
CA LYS A 141 0.96 10.38 17.83
C LYS A 141 1.25 11.84 17.48
N GLY A 142 1.40 12.15 16.18
CA GLY A 142 1.74 13.48 15.70
C GLY A 142 3.24 13.81 15.76
N GLU A 143 4.09 12.84 16.06
CA GLU A 143 5.54 13.00 16.06
C GLU A 143 6.06 12.99 14.62
N ASP A 144 7.03 13.85 14.32
CA ASP A 144 7.72 13.84 13.03
C ASP A 144 8.57 12.57 12.92
N ILE A 145 8.41 11.87 11.80
CA ILE A 145 9.14 10.63 11.52
C ILE A 145 9.86 10.68 10.17
N SER A 146 10.94 9.93 10.09
CA SER A 146 11.65 9.61 8.86
C SER A 146 11.92 8.11 8.87
N ILE A 147 11.37 7.40 7.91
CA ILE A 147 11.55 5.96 7.74
C ILE A 147 12.17 5.70 6.37
N GLU A 148 13.16 4.84 6.32
CA GLU A 148 13.83 4.46 5.08
C GLU A 148 14.14 2.98 5.07
N GLY A 149 14.35 2.42 3.89
CA GLY A 149 14.73 1.04 3.70
C GLY A 149 15.10 0.74 2.25
N TYR A 150 15.40 -0.51 2.00
CA TYR A 150 15.83 -1.05 0.72
C TYR A 150 14.90 -2.16 0.25
N GLY A 151 15.06 -2.60 -0.99
CA GLY A 151 14.41 -3.78 -1.54
C GLY A 151 12.90 -3.79 -1.31
N PHE A 152 12.41 -4.82 -0.62
CA PHE A 152 10.96 -5.00 -0.41
C PHE A 152 10.31 -3.90 0.45
N PHE A 153 11.01 -3.42 1.50
CA PHE A 153 10.51 -2.31 2.31
C PHE A 153 10.43 -1.00 1.51
N ALA A 154 11.45 -0.71 0.69
CA ALA A 154 11.44 0.46 -0.20
C ALA A 154 10.32 0.34 -1.26
N ARG A 155 10.04 -0.86 -1.77
CA ARG A 155 8.92 -1.13 -2.69
C ARG A 155 7.58 -0.79 -2.03
N MET A 156 7.35 -1.24 -0.80
CA MET A 156 6.13 -0.93 -0.03
C MET A 156 5.95 0.58 0.16
N LEU A 157 7.01 1.32 0.55
CA LEU A 157 6.93 2.77 0.72
C LEU A 157 6.53 3.50 -0.58
N GLN A 158 7.06 3.06 -1.72
CA GLN A 158 6.73 3.59 -3.04
C GLN A 158 5.29 3.21 -3.45
N HIS A 159 4.85 2.00 -3.14
CA HIS A 159 3.51 1.52 -3.43
C HIS A 159 2.44 2.35 -2.70
N GLU A 160 2.57 2.44 -1.37
CA GLU A 160 1.58 3.13 -0.55
C GLU A 160 1.55 4.64 -0.83
N THR A 161 2.71 5.27 -1.02
CA THR A 161 2.75 6.68 -1.40
C THR A 161 2.17 6.89 -2.81
N GLY A 162 2.40 5.96 -3.73
CA GLY A 162 1.80 5.97 -5.06
C GLY A 162 0.26 6.00 -5.03
N HIS A 163 -0.36 5.19 -4.16
CA HIS A 163 -1.81 5.24 -3.93
C HIS A 163 -2.28 6.63 -3.51
N LEU A 164 -1.53 7.27 -2.61
CA LEU A 164 -1.87 8.61 -2.13
C LEU A 164 -1.66 9.71 -3.18
N ASP A 165 -0.82 9.45 -4.18
CA ASP A 165 -0.60 10.33 -5.34
C ASP A 165 -1.60 10.04 -6.49
N GLY A 166 -2.52 9.08 -6.31
CA GLY A 166 -3.55 8.72 -7.28
C GLY A 166 -3.09 7.71 -8.32
N PHE A 167 -2.13 6.84 -7.97
CA PHE A 167 -1.64 5.77 -8.84
C PHE A 167 -1.87 4.40 -8.23
N VAL A 168 -2.36 3.47 -9.03
CA VAL A 168 -2.25 2.04 -8.72
C VAL A 168 -0.98 1.52 -9.40
N TYR A 169 -0.30 0.52 -8.81
CA TYR A 169 0.95 0.00 -9.38
C TYR A 169 0.84 -0.39 -10.86
N THR A 170 -0.34 -0.80 -11.32
CA THR A 170 -0.62 -1.12 -12.72
C THR A 170 -0.46 0.06 -13.68
N ASP A 171 -0.52 1.30 -13.19
CA ASP A 171 -0.34 2.52 -14.00
C ASP A 171 1.13 2.76 -14.34
N VAL A 172 2.05 2.35 -13.46
CA VAL A 172 3.50 2.53 -13.65
C VAL A 172 4.15 1.38 -14.42
N LEU A 173 3.42 0.29 -14.68
CA LEU A 173 3.91 -0.83 -15.48
C LEU A 173 4.32 -0.40 -16.89
N THR A 174 5.32 -1.09 -17.45
CA THR A 174 5.87 -0.82 -18.78
C THR A 174 5.73 -2.02 -19.72
N GLY A 175 5.86 -1.78 -21.01
CA GLY A 175 5.98 -2.80 -22.06
C GLY A 175 4.87 -3.86 -22.03
N ARG A 176 5.27 -5.13 -21.94
CA ARG A 176 4.35 -6.29 -21.96
C ARG A 176 3.48 -6.36 -20.72
N TYR A 177 4.02 -6.01 -19.55
CA TYR A 177 3.29 -6.09 -18.26
C TYR A 177 2.12 -5.12 -18.22
N LYS A 178 2.29 -3.89 -18.71
CA LYS A 178 1.21 -2.92 -18.85
C LYS A 178 0.07 -3.43 -19.74
N ARG A 179 0.40 -4.16 -20.82
CA ARG A 179 -0.61 -4.74 -21.72
C ARG A 179 -1.33 -5.91 -21.06
N GLN A 180 -0.62 -6.74 -20.28
CA GLN A 180 -1.20 -7.85 -19.52
C GLN A 180 -2.16 -7.32 -18.45
N ALA A 181 -1.71 -6.39 -17.60
CA ALA A 181 -2.54 -5.77 -16.56
C ALA A 181 -3.83 -5.17 -17.14
N LYS A 182 -3.76 -4.40 -18.23
CA LYS A 182 -4.95 -3.85 -18.89
C LYS A 182 -5.93 -4.93 -19.37
N LYS A 183 -5.44 -6.06 -19.88
CA LYS A 183 -6.30 -7.18 -20.30
C LYS A 183 -6.96 -7.83 -19.09
N THR A 184 -6.21 -8.03 -18.02
CA THR A 184 -6.70 -8.63 -16.78
C THR A 184 -7.76 -7.74 -16.12
N ILE A 185 -7.49 -6.45 -15.95
CA ILE A 185 -8.44 -5.47 -15.41
C ILE A 185 -9.75 -5.49 -16.20
N LYS A 186 -9.65 -5.46 -17.53
CA LYS A 186 -10.85 -5.54 -18.39
C LYS A 186 -11.58 -6.87 -18.28
N ARG A 187 -10.85 -8.01 -18.27
CA ARG A 187 -11.43 -9.35 -18.16
C ARG A 187 -12.21 -9.54 -16.87
N ASN A 188 -11.69 -9.00 -15.77
CA ASN A 188 -12.27 -9.11 -14.44
C ASN A 188 -13.35 -8.03 -14.15
N GLY A 189 -13.60 -7.11 -15.10
CA GLY A 189 -14.59 -6.05 -14.93
C GLY A 189 -14.16 -4.94 -13.97
N TRP A 190 -12.88 -4.89 -13.62
CA TRP A 190 -12.32 -3.93 -12.65
C TRP A 190 -12.13 -2.51 -13.21
N THR A 191 -12.90 -2.15 -14.20
CA THR A 191 -13.04 -0.79 -14.74
C THR A 191 -14.24 -0.06 -14.15
N GLU A 192 -15.11 -0.76 -13.43
CA GLU A 192 -16.33 -0.21 -12.86
C GLU A 192 -16.06 0.36 -11.46
N ALA A 193 -16.66 1.52 -11.17
CA ALA A 193 -16.60 2.12 -9.83
C ALA A 193 -17.48 1.37 -8.83
N GLY A 194 -17.11 1.45 -7.54
CA GLY A 194 -17.92 0.90 -6.45
C GLY A 194 -17.77 -0.60 -6.23
N LEU A 195 -16.86 -1.27 -6.94
CA LEU A 195 -16.49 -2.65 -6.63
C LEU A 195 -15.60 -2.69 -5.39
N THR A 196 -15.88 -3.62 -4.48
CA THR A 196 -15.13 -3.84 -3.25
C THR A 196 -15.04 -5.33 -2.93
N TRP A 197 -14.14 -5.68 -2.03
CA TRP A 197 -14.14 -6.96 -1.33
C TRP A 197 -13.87 -6.72 0.16
N LEU A 198 -14.38 -7.60 1.02
CA LEU A 198 -14.29 -7.49 2.47
C LEU A 198 -13.40 -8.60 3.03
N PRO A 199 -12.18 -8.28 3.51
CA PRO A 199 -11.29 -9.26 4.11
C PRO A 199 -11.97 -10.01 5.28
N GLY A 200 -11.76 -11.34 5.34
CA GLY A 200 -12.35 -12.19 6.37
C GLY A 200 -13.82 -12.58 6.17
N GLU A 201 -14.54 -11.95 5.22
CA GLU A 201 -15.91 -12.33 4.87
C GLU A 201 -16.01 -12.85 3.42
N ASP A 202 -15.35 -12.19 2.48
CA ASP A 202 -15.24 -12.65 1.10
C ASP A 202 -14.12 -13.69 0.95
N GLU A 203 -14.18 -14.49 -0.12
CA GLU A 203 -13.09 -15.41 -0.47
C GLU A 203 -11.80 -14.63 -0.66
N ASP A 204 -10.71 -15.10 0.00
CA ASP A 204 -9.40 -14.46 -0.14
C ASP A 204 -8.90 -14.55 -1.58
N PRO A 205 -8.79 -13.42 -2.28
CA PRO A 205 -8.40 -13.43 -3.70
C PRO A 205 -6.91 -13.79 -3.92
N PHE A 206 -6.10 -13.82 -2.86
CA PHE A 206 -4.67 -14.12 -2.92
C PHE A 206 -4.36 -15.57 -2.55
N GLY A 207 -5.36 -16.33 -2.04
CA GLY A 207 -5.24 -17.75 -1.74
C GLY A 207 -4.37 -18.06 -0.53
N HIS A 208 -4.33 -17.16 0.46
CA HIS A 208 -3.74 -17.48 1.74
C HIS A 208 -4.64 -18.52 2.44
N ASP A 209 -4.10 -19.71 2.69
CA ASP A 209 -4.80 -20.72 3.48
C ASP A 209 -4.86 -20.26 4.95
N ASP A 210 -6.04 -20.36 5.57
CA ASP A 210 -6.30 -20.13 7.00
C ASP A 210 -5.59 -21.16 7.90
#